data_bf0491ed7a959b9f717dd213106c48b0
#
_entry.id   bf0491ed7a959b9f717dd213106c48b0
#
_cell.length_a   1.000
_cell.length_b   1.000
_cell.length_c   1.000
_cell.angle_alpha   90.00
_cell.angle_beta   90.00
_cell.angle_gamma   90.00
#
_symmetry.space_group_name_H-M   'P 1'
#
loop_
_entity.id
_entity.type
_entity.pdbx_description
1 polymer ?
#
loop_
_entity_poly.entity_id
_entity_poly.type
_entity_poly.pdbx_seq_one_letter_code
_entity_poly.pdbx_strand_id
1 'polypeptide(L)'
;ARFSAGSHAAFAILPVLIYLAAYFLFGAGYIAYMTFMIAYVRDGGGGAAAQAAFWGLIGLSAFVTPWAWRGVLALDRGGLATAIILGTNAIGAGLPMLGHSPTWLAISAVVFGVAFFAVVGSTTAFVRFNYPPQTWPTAIAAMTISFGVGQTLGPIVVGAITDALGSLSYALNVSAALLALGAVAALCQRKVGPKAANGE
;
A
#
# COMPACT_ATOMS: atom_id res chain seq x y z
N ALA A 1 -9.06 -46.94 -5.68
CA ALA A 1 -8.21 -45.83 -5.29
C ALA A 1 -9.03 -44.93 -4.37
N ARG A 2 -8.76 -44.95 -3.07
CA ARG A 2 -9.37 -44.02 -2.11
C ARG A 2 -8.63 -42.69 -2.24
N PHE A 3 -9.29 -41.66 -2.75
CA PHE A 3 -8.84 -40.31 -2.59
C PHE A 3 -8.90 -39.97 -1.10
N SER A 4 -7.76 -39.97 -0.44
CA SER A 4 -7.62 -39.40 0.89
C SER A 4 -7.98 -37.91 0.77
N ALA A 5 -9.06 -37.50 1.42
CA ALA A 5 -9.41 -36.12 1.58
C ALA A 5 -8.31 -35.48 2.45
N GLY A 6 -7.29 -34.94 1.81
CA GLY A 6 -6.26 -34.18 2.51
C GLY A 6 -6.95 -33.04 3.27
N SER A 7 -6.62 -32.88 4.54
CA SER A 7 -7.06 -31.79 5.36
C SER A 7 -6.76 -30.47 4.62
N HIS A 8 -7.80 -29.82 4.09
CA HIS A 8 -7.66 -28.51 3.48
C HIS A 8 -7.16 -27.55 4.56
N ALA A 9 -5.90 -27.17 4.50
CA ALA A 9 -5.36 -26.13 5.35
C ALA A 9 -6.20 -24.87 5.12
N ALA A 10 -7.05 -24.53 6.09
CA ALA A 10 -7.94 -23.38 5.97
C ALA A 10 -7.13 -22.08 6.19
N PHE A 11 -7.38 -21.07 5.38
CA PHE A 11 -6.83 -19.75 5.61
C PHE A 11 -7.45 -19.16 6.88
N ALA A 12 -6.62 -18.93 7.90
CA ALA A 12 -7.05 -18.30 9.14
C ALA A 12 -6.92 -16.78 9.01
N ILE A 13 -8.04 -16.08 9.08
CA ILE A 13 -8.10 -14.61 8.94
C ILE A 13 -7.63 -13.87 10.20
N LEU A 14 -7.97 -14.39 11.40
CA LEU A 14 -7.67 -13.71 12.67
C LEU A 14 -6.19 -13.35 12.86
N PRO A 15 -5.20 -14.22 12.56
CA PRO A 15 -3.79 -13.89 12.74
C PRO A 15 -3.29 -12.78 11.83
N VAL A 16 -4.03 -12.41 10.78
CA VAL A 16 -3.62 -11.39 9.78
C VAL A 16 -4.56 -10.20 9.70
N LEU A 17 -5.47 -10.02 10.66
CA LEU A 17 -6.39 -8.88 10.68
C LEU A 17 -5.64 -7.54 10.65
N ILE A 18 -4.52 -7.44 11.37
CA ILE A 18 -3.67 -6.24 11.39
C ILE A 18 -3.07 -5.99 10.01
N TYR A 19 -2.64 -7.06 9.32
CA TYR A 19 -2.10 -6.93 7.98
C TYR A 19 -3.18 -6.56 6.95
N LEU A 20 -4.38 -7.12 7.09
CA LEU A 20 -5.55 -6.74 6.27
C LEU A 20 -5.89 -5.26 6.47
N ALA A 21 -5.89 -4.78 7.73
CA ALA A 21 -6.08 -3.37 8.02
C ALA A 21 -4.98 -2.50 7.40
N ALA A 22 -3.72 -2.92 7.46
CA ALA A 22 -2.61 -2.22 6.80
C ALA A 22 -2.83 -2.11 5.29
N TYR A 23 -3.27 -3.18 4.66
CA TYR A 23 -3.48 -3.21 3.21
C TYR A 23 -4.74 -2.47 2.77
N PHE A 24 -5.78 -2.43 3.62
CA PHE A 24 -6.93 -1.54 3.48
C PHE A 24 -6.49 -0.07 3.51
N LEU A 25 -5.69 0.32 4.51
CA LEU A 25 -5.19 1.69 4.65
C LEU A 25 -4.30 2.10 3.49
N PHE A 26 -3.49 1.16 2.96
CA PHE A 26 -2.76 1.38 1.72
C PHE A 26 -3.71 1.68 0.57
N GLY A 27 -4.74 0.84 0.36
CA GLY A 27 -5.75 1.05 -0.69
C GLY A 27 -6.41 2.42 -0.60
N ALA A 28 -6.84 2.82 0.60
CA ALA A 28 -7.47 4.10 0.84
C ALA A 28 -6.52 5.30 0.62
N GLY A 29 -5.32 5.22 1.17
CA GLY A 29 -4.36 6.33 1.15
C GLY A 29 -3.77 6.57 -0.24
N TYR A 30 -3.35 5.50 -0.95
CA TYR A 30 -2.70 5.68 -2.25
C TYR A 30 -3.66 6.23 -3.31
N ILE A 31 -4.89 5.70 -3.37
CA ILE A 31 -5.84 6.14 -4.40
C ILE A 31 -6.34 7.58 -4.12
N ALA A 32 -6.52 7.94 -2.85
CA ALA A 32 -6.83 9.30 -2.48
C ALA A 32 -5.70 10.26 -2.89
N TYR A 33 -4.44 9.91 -2.60
CA TYR A 33 -3.29 10.69 -3.07
C TYR A 33 -3.32 10.86 -4.60
N MET A 34 -3.45 9.79 -5.35
CA MET A 34 -3.48 9.84 -6.81
C MET A 34 -4.65 10.67 -7.35
N THR A 35 -5.83 10.56 -6.74
CA THR A 35 -7.03 11.29 -7.15
C THR A 35 -6.87 12.80 -6.94
N PHE A 36 -6.41 13.21 -5.76
CA PHE A 36 -6.35 14.63 -5.40
C PHE A 36 -5.08 15.33 -5.88
N MET A 37 -4.03 14.59 -6.21
CA MET A 37 -2.75 15.15 -6.66
C MET A 37 -2.87 15.90 -7.98
N ILE A 38 -3.72 15.47 -8.91
CA ILE A 38 -3.99 16.17 -10.17
C ILE A 38 -4.55 17.58 -9.90
N ALA A 39 -5.55 17.64 -9.01
CA ALA A 39 -6.16 18.90 -8.62
C ALA A 39 -5.14 19.79 -7.88
N TYR A 40 -4.33 19.23 -7.00
CA TYR A 40 -3.30 19.94 -6.26
C TYR A 40 -2.23 20.55 -7.18
N VAL A 41 -1.75 19.83 -8.19
CA VAL A 41 -0.80 20.35 -9.20
C VAL A 41 -1.43 21.49 -9.99
N ARG A 42 -2.70 21.34 -10.38
CA ARG A 42 -3.45 22.37 -11.11
C ARG A 42 -3.63 23.64 -10.29
N ASP A 43 -4.03 23.52 -9.02
CA ASP A 43 -4.24 24.65 -8.11
C ASP A 43 -2.93 25.41 -7.83
N GLY A 44 -1.79 24.71 -7.86
CA GLY A 44 -0.46 25.31 -7.82
C GLY A 44 -0.01 25.97 -9.12
N GLY A 45 -0.90 26.13 -10.12
CA GLY A 45 -0.61 26.75 -11.42
C GLY A 45 0.00 25.78 -12.45
N GLY A 46 0.07 24.49 -12.15
CA GLY A 46 0.59 23.47 -13.07
C GLY A 46 -0.41 23.13 -14.19
N GLY A 47 -0.01 23.39 -15.44
CA GLY A 47 -0.79 23.00 -16.62
C GLY A 47 -0.72 21.52 -16.94
N ALA A 48 -1.32 21.11 -18.08
CA ALA A 48 -1.34 19.73 -18.54
C ALA A 48 0.05 19.08 -18.65
N ALA A 49 1.06 19.84 -19.06
CA ALA A 49 2.45 19.35 -19.13
C ALA A 49 3.03 19.00 -17.76
N ALA A 50 2.75 19.79 -16.71
CA ALA A 50 3.19 19.50 -15.35
C ALA A 50 2.51 18.26 -14.79
N GLN A 51 1.22 18.07 -15.06
CA GLN A 51 0.48 16.89 -14.69
C GLN A 51 1.01 15.63 -15.41
N ALA A 52 1.25 15.73 -16.72
CA ALA A 52 1.83 14.63 -17.49
C ALA A 52 3.24 14.29 -17.02
N ALA A 53 4.08 15.26 -16.70
CA ALA A 53 5.42 15.03 -16.15
C ALA A 53 5.36 14.34 -14.79
N PHE A 54 4.45 14.75 -13.91
CA PHE A 54 4.24 14.12 -12.61
C PHE A 54 3.88 12.63 -12.74
N TRP A 55 2.92 12.29 -13.59
CA TRP A 55 2.54 10.90 -13.85
C TRP A 55 3.63 10.11 -14.55
N GLY A 56 4.34 10.73 -15.49
CA GLY A 56 5.49 10.15 -16.15
C GLY A 56 6.59 9.77 -15.17
N LEU A 57 6.88 10.64 -14.20
CA LEU A 57 7.86 10.36 -13.13
C LEU A 57 7.43 9.20 -12.23
N ILE A 58 6.15 9.12 -11.86
CA ILE A 58 5.63 7.96 -11.12
C ILE A 58 5.85 6.67 -11.91
N GLY A 59 5.49 6.67 -13.20
CA GLY A 59 5.64 5.49 -14.07
C GLY A 59 7.10 5.07 -14.25
N LEU A 60 8.00 6.02 -14.53
CA LEU A 60 9.45 5.75 -14.65
C LEU A 60 10.04 5.23 -13.35
N SER A 61 9.65 5.80 -12.22
CA SER A 61 10.12 5.36 -10.90
C SER A 61 9.61 3.96 -10.56
N ALA A 62 8.39 3.63 -10.97
CA ALA A 62 7.82 2.29 -10.82
C ALA A 62 8.61 1.22 -11.59
N PHE A 63 9.26 1.59 -12.69
CA PHE A 63 10.11 0.68 -13.46
C PHE A 63 11.32 0.19 -12.65
N VAL A 64 11.84 1.01 -11.75
CA VAL A 64 13.01 0.69 -10.91
C VAL A 64 12.64 -0.17 -9.70
N THR A 65 11.36 -0.27 -9.35
CA THR A 65 10.81 -0.98 -8.19
C THR A 65 11.43 -2.36 -7.94
N PRO A 66 11.53 -3.30 -8.94
CA PRO A 66 12.02 -4.64 -8.68
C PRO A 66 13.48 -4.68 -8.17
N TRP A 67 14.32 -3.79 -8.68
CA TRP A 67 15.73 -3.71 -8.27
C TRP A 67 15.89 -2.98 -6.94
N ALA A 68 15.17 -1.87 -6.75
CA ALA A 68 15.24 -1.07 -5.54
C ALA A 68 14.82 -1.87 -4.29
N TRP A 69 13.80 -2.71 -4.40
CA TRP A 69 13.18 -3.37 -3.27
C TRP A 69 13.53 -4.86 -3.11
N ARG A 70 14.36 -5.43 -3.99
CA ARG A 70 14.69 -6.87 -3.95
C ARG A 70 15.17 -7.35 -2.58
N GLY A 71 15.99 -6.56 -1.89
CA GLY A 71 16.54 -6.91 -0.57
C GLY A 71 15.46 -6.84 0.52
N VAL A 72 14.59 -5.83 0.47
CA VAL A 72 13.49 -5.66 1.42
C VAL A 72 12.42 -6.72 1.21
N LEU A 73 12.08 -7.04 -0.03
CA LEU A 73 11.10 -8.08 -0.37
C LEU A 73 11.54 -9.50 0.02
N ALA A 74 12.84 -9.71 0.22
CA ALA A 74 13.39 -10.97 0.72
C ALA A 74 13.32 -11.10 2.26
N LEU A 75 12.91 -10.05 2.98
CA LEU A 75 12.81 -10.09 4.44
C LEU A 75 11.62 -10.95 4.88
N ASP A 76 11.94 -12.10 5.44
CA ASP A 76 10.95 -12.97 6.10
C ASP A 76 10.80 -12.58 7.59
N ARG A 77 10.20 -11.41 7.86
CA ARG A 77 10.00 -10.86 9.21
C ARG A 77 8.60 -10.28 9.41
N GLY A 78 7.58 -11.12 9.28
CA GLY A 78 6.18 -10.67 9.41
C GLY A 78 5.84 -9.56 8.41
N GLY A 79 5.27 -8.46 8.87
CA GLY A 79 4.90 -7.31 8.02
C GLY A 79 6.01 -6.28 7.80
N LEU A 80 7.27 -6.54 8.22
CA LEU A 80 8.36 -5.55 8.18
C LEU A 80 8.65 -5.04 6.76
N ALA A 81 8.70 -5.92 5.77
CA ALA A 81 8.92 -5.51 4.37
C ALA A 81 7.85 -4.52 3.90
N THR A 82 6.59 -4.85 4.14
CA THR A 82 5.45 -3.99 3.80
C THR A 82 5.50 -2.67 4.58
N ALA A 83 5.87 -2.69 5.86
CA ALA A 83 5.99 -1.50 6.68
C ALA A 83 7.04 -0.51 6.14
N ILE A 84 8.21 -0.99 5.75
CA ILE A 84 9.28 -0.16 5.18
C ILE A 84 8.83 0.45 3.85
N ILE A 85 8.28 -0.35 2.95
CA ILE A 85 7.86 0.09 1.63
C ILE A 85 6.68 1.08 1.74
N LEU A 86 5.70 0.76 2.58
CA LEU A 86 4.53 1.61 2.79
C LEU A 86 4.89 2.91 3.53
N GLY A 87 5.87 2.86 4.44
CA GLY A 87 6.43 4.05 5.07
C GLY A 87 7.10 4.97 4.05
N THR A 88 7.84 4.42 3.10
CA THR A 88 8.42 5.19 1.99
C THR A 88 7.33 5.79 1.11
N ASN A 89 6.27 5.05 0.84
CA ASN A 89 5.11 5.54 0.08
C ASN A 89 4.41 6.69 0.83
N ALA A 90 4.26 6.59 2.16
CA ALA A 90 3.72 7.65 3.00
C ALA A 90 4.58 8.93 2.97
N ILE A 91 5.91 8.77 3.02
CA ILE A 91 6.85 9.90 2.86
C ILE A 91 6.63 10.57 1.50
N GLY A 92 6.59 9.78 0.41
CA GLY A 92 6.32 10.30 -0.93
C GLY A 92 5.02 11.11 -0.99
N ALA A 93 3.95 10.59 -0.40
CA ALA A 93 2.65 11.28 -0.36
C ALA A 93 2.65 12.55 0.50
N GLY A 94 3.51 12.63 1.51
CA GLY A 94 3.64 13.77 2.40
C GLY A 94 4.50 14.92 1.87
N LEU A 95 5.41 14.66 0.93
CA LEU A 95 6.35 15.66 0.41
C LEU A 95 5.67 16.91 -0.20
N PRO A 96 4.50 16.85 -0.88
CA PRO A 96 3.81 18.03 -1.38
C PRO A 96 3.42 19.02 -0.29
N MET A 97 3.36 18.61 0.99
CA MET A 97 3.11 19.52 2.12
C MET A 97 4.22 20.56 2.31
N LEU A 98 5.43 20.29 1.79
CA LEU A 98 6.56 21.22 1.86
C LEU A 98 6.46 22.36 0.85
N GLY A 99 5.51 22.29 -0.09
CA GLY A 99 5.21 23.36 -1.04
C GLY A 99 4.89 22.87 -2.46
N HIS A 100 4.36 23.80 -3.25
CA HIS A 100 3.97 23.56 -4.65
C HIS A 100 5.13 23.64 -5.65
N SER A 101 6.37 23.73 -5.20
CA SER A 101 7.49 23.84 -6.15
C SER A 101 7.61 22.58 -7.01
N PRO A 102 7.97 22.70 -8.29
CA PRO A 102 8.16 21.56 -9.18
C PRO A 102 9.15 20.52 -8.63
N THR A 103 10.13 20.99 -7.85
CA THR A 103 11.13 20.10 -7.22
C THR A 103 10.48 19.17 -6.19
N TRP A 104 9.66 19.70 -5.27
CA TRP A 104 8.97 18.87 -4.27
C TRP A 104 7.99 17.91 -4.92
N LEU A 105 7.28 18.36 -5.95
CA LEU A 105 6.38 17.50 -6.72
C LEU A 105 7.13 16.37 -7.44
N ALA A 106 8.27 16.67 -8.04
CA ALA A 106 9.10 15.65 -8.71
C ALA A 106 9.66 14.63 -7.71
N ILE A 107 10.19 15.08 -6.56
CA ILE A 107 10.69 14.18 -5.51
C ILE A 107 9.54 13.30 -4.98
N SER A 108 8.37 13.90 -4.73
CA SER A 108 7.16 13.17 -4.32
C SER A 108 6.80 12.07 -5.32
N ALA A 109 6.75 12.40 -6.62
CA ALA A 109 6.44 11.45 -7.69
C ALA A 109 7.43 10.27 -7.72
N VAL A 110 8.73 10.56 -7.57
CA VAL A 110 9.78 9.53 -7.58
C VAL A 110 9.70 8.64 -6.36
N VAL A 111 9.62 9.21 -5.15
CA VAL A 111 9.58 8.46 -3.88
C VAL A 111 8.30 7.64 -3.78
N PHE A 112 7.17 8.21 -4.16
CA PHE A 112 5.89 7.51 -4.19
C PHE A 112 5.90 6.39 -5.23
N GLY A 113 6.33 6.69 -6.46
CA GLY A 113 6.31 5.77 -7.59
C GLY A 113 7.20 4.55 -7.39
N VAL A 114 8.41 4.71 -6.84
CA VAL A 114 9.32 3.57 -6.59
C VAL A 114 8.76 2.60 -5.53
N ALA A 115 7.95 3.09 -4.60
CA ALA A 115 7.39 2.28 -3.52
C ALA A 115 6.02 1.68 -3.86
N PHE A 116 5.23 2.34 -4.69
CA PHE A 116 3.83 2.02 -4.94
C PHE A 116 3.57 0.55 -5.30
N PHE A 117 4.18 0.05 -6.36
CA PHE A 117 4.00 -1.36 -6.77
C PHE A 117 4.71 -2.34 -5.84
N ALA A 118 5.75 -1.90 -5.13
CA ALA A 118 6.45 -2.74 -4.17
C ALA A 118 5.57 -3.15 -2.99
N VAL A 119 4.57 -2.34 -2.59
CA VAL A 119 3.61 -2.71 -1.54
C VAL A 119 2.83 -3.96 -1.94
N VAL A 120 2.37 -4.03 -3.20
CA VAL A 120 1.67 -5.21 -3.74
C VAL A 120 2.59 -6.43 -3.76
N GLY A 121 3.85 -6.23 -4.19
CA GLY A 121 4.88 -7.26 -4.17
C GLY A 121 5.17 -7.78 -2.77
N SER A 122 5.25 -6.90 -1.77
CA SER A 122 5.49 -7.25 -0.37
C SER A 122 4.33 -8.04 0.24
N THR A 123 3.08 -7.75 -0.14
CA THR A 123 1.90 -8.51 0.28
C THR A 123 1.94 -9.93 -0.28
N THR A 124 2.30 -10.08 -1.56
CA THR A 124 2.49 -11.41 -2.16
C THR A 124 3.63 -12.18 -1.48
N ALA A 125 4.75 -11.52 -1.18
CA ALA A 125 5.86 -12.12 -0.44
C ALA A 125 5.44 -12.55 0.97
N PHE A 126 4.69 -11.70 1.69
CA PHE A 126 4.14 -12.03 3.01
C PHE A 126 3.28 -13.29 2.97
N VAL A 127 2.38 -13.42 1.99
CA VAL A 127 1.55 -14.63 1.84
C VAL A 127 2.44 -15.86 1.59
N ARG A 128 3.43 -15.75 0.71
CA ARG A 128 4.33 -16.87 0.38
C ARG A 128 5.19 -17.34 1.56
N PHE A 129 5.62 -16.43 2.44
CA PHE A 129 6.42 -16.77 3.62
C PHE A 129 5.59 -17.35 4.78
N ASN A 130 4.31 -17.02 4.86
CA ASN A 130 3.49 -17.33 6.03
C ASN A 130 2.44 -18.43 5.79
N TYR A 131 2.22 -18.84 4.55
CA TYR A 131 1.16 -19.77 4.19
C TYR A 131 1.64 -20.86 3.23
N PRO A 132 1.09 -22.11 3.34
CA PRO A 132 1.37 -23.15 2.37
C PRO A 132 0.75 -22.83 1.00
N PRO A 133 1.36 -23.32 -0.11
CA PRO A 133 0.93 -22.97 -1.47
C PRO A 133 -0.56 -23.19 -1.77
N GLN A 134 -1.17 -24.18 -1.14
CA GLN A 134 -2.59 -24.51 -1.33
C GLN A 134 -3.54 -23.42 -0.85
N THR A 135 -3.10 -22.57 0.09
CA THR A 135 -3.90 -21.46 0.65
C THR A 135 -3.60 -20.10 0.01
N TRP A 136 -2.57 -20.00 -0.85
CA TRP A 136 -2.21 -18.72 -1.47
C TRP A 136 -3.34 -18.04 -2.22
N PRO A 137 -4.15 -18.74 -3.05
CA PRO A 137 -5.24 -18.08 -3.75
C PRO A 137 -6.25 -17.41 -2.80
N THR A 138 -6.62 -18.10 -1.72
CA THR A 138 -7.57 -17.58 -0.72
C THR A 138 -6.96 -16.42 0.08
N ALA A 139 -5.69 -16.54 0.48
CA ALA A 139 -4.99 -15.48 1.20
C ALA A 139 -4.84 -14.22 0.34
N ILE A 140 -4.41 -14.36 -0.91
CA ILE A 140 -4.27 -13.24 -1.86
C ILE A 140 -5.65 -12.62 -2.14
N ALA A 141 -6.71 -13.41 -2.31
CA ALA A 141 -8.06 -12.90 -2.50
C ALA A 141 -8.52 -12.06 -1.29
N ALA A 142 -8.29 -12.53 -0.06
CA ALA A 142 -8.63 -11.77 1.15
C ALA A 142 -7.88 -10.42 1.21
N MET A 143 -6.58 -10.42 0.89
CA MET A 143 -5.78 -9.18 0.80
C MET A 143 -6.35 -8.24 -0.28
N THR A 144 -6.64 -8.77 -1.47
CA THR A 144 -7.17 -7.98 -2.59
C THR A 144 -8.54 -7.39 -2.26
N ILE A 145 -9.42 -8.13 -1.59
CA ILE A 145 -10.72 -7.61 -1.14
C ILE A 145 -10.52 -6.47 -0.15
N SER A 146 -9.67 -6.66 0.86
CA SER A 146 -9.37 -5.61 1.85
C SER A 146 -8.84 -4.34 1.18
N PHE A 147 -7.89 -4.48 0.26
CA PHE A 147 -7.35 -3.40 -0.55
C PHE A 147 -8.43 -2.72 -1.40
N GLY A 148 -9.27 -3.49 -2.11
CA GLY A 148 -10.33 -2.96 -2.96
C GLY A 148 -11.38 -2.16 -2.18
N VAL A 149 -11.75 -2.61 -0.98
CA VAL A 149 -12.64 -1.85 -0.08
C VAL A 149 -11.98 -0.54 0.32
N GLY A 150 -10.72 -0.55 0.72
CA GLY A 150 -9.95 0.65 1.02
C GLY A 150 -9.89 1.62 -0.16
N GLN A 151 -9.58 1.10 -1.36
CA GLN A 151 -9.52 1.87 -2.59
C GLN A 151 -10.86 2.53 -2.96
N THR A 152 -11.96 1.89 -2.68
CA THR A 152 -13.31 2.43 -2.94
C THR A 152 -13.67 3.51 -1.92
N LEU A 153 -13.41 3.28 -0.65
CA LEU A 153 -13.80 4.19 0.43
C LEU A 153 -12.84 5.38 0.57
N GLY A 154 -11.56 5.22 0.23
CA GLY A 154 -10.54 6.24 0.39
C GLY A 154 -10.91 7.60 -0.21
N PRO A 155 -11.16 7.71 -1.52
CA PRO A 155 -11.53 8.98 -2.16
C PRO A 155 -12.81 9.58 -1.59
N ILE A 156 -13.79 8.74 -1.22
CA ILE A 156 -15.08 9.20 -0.66
C ILE A 156 -14.86 9.88 0.68
N VAL A 157 -14.14 9.22 1.59
CA VAL A 157 -13.88 9.75 2.94
C VAL A 157 -12.97 10.97 2.87
N VAL A 158 -11.88 10.87 2.10
CA VAL A 158 -10.91 11.96 1.96
C VAL A 158 -11.53 13.16 1.25
N GLY A 159 -12.39 12.92 0.24
CA GLY A 159 -13.16 13.96 -0.44
C GLY A 159 -14.08 14.70 0.52
N ALA A 160 -14.88 13.97 1.31
CA ALA A 160 -15.77 14.57 2.30
C ALA A 160 -15.02 15.42 3.34
N ILE A 161 -13.84 14.96 3.81
CA ILE A 161 -12.99 15.74 4.71
C ILE A 161 -12.47 17.00 4.02
N THR A 162 -12.04 16.88 2.76
CA THR A 162 -11.50 17.99 1.97
C THR A 162 -12.55 19.06 1.73
N ASP A 163 -13.77 18.65 1.39
CA ASP A 163 -14.92 19.55 1.18
C ASP A 163 -15.29 20.29 2.47
N ALA A 164 -15.28 19.59 3.60
CA ALA A 164 -15.57 20.17 4.91
C ALA A 164 -14.51 21.19 5.38
N LEU A 165 -13.24 20.97 5.02
CA LEU A 165 -12.10 21.79 5.44
C LEU A 165 -11.66 22.82 4.40
N GLY A 166 -12.19 22.74 3.17
CA GLY A 166 -12.02 23.75 2.12
C GLY A 166 -10.62 23.82 1.49
N SER A 167 -9.78 22.77 1.62
CA SER A 167 -8.43 22.78 1.01
C SER A 167 -7.98 21.40 0.58
N LEU A 168 -7.45 21.30 -0.65
CA LEU A 168 -6.85 20.08 -1.21
C LEU A 168 -5.60 19.59 -0.45
N SER A 169 -4.92 20.48 0.27
CA SER A 169 -3.80 20.08 1.13
C SER A 169 -4.24 19.10 2.21
N TYR A 170 -5.46 19.19 2.71
CA TYR A 170 -5.99 18.23 3.67
C TYR A 170 -6.15 16.84 3.06
N ALA A 171 -6.55 16.74 1.78
CA ALA A 171 -6.63 15.45 1.11
C ALA A 171 -5.29 14.73 1.08
N LEU A 172 -4.21 15.44 0.75
CA LEU A 172 -2.86 14.87 0.70
C LEU A 172 -2.35 14.52 2.10
N ASN A 173 -2.63 15.37 3.11
CA ASN A 173 -2.28 15.10 4.51
C ASN A 173 -2.97 13.83 5.03
N VAL A 174 -4.27 13.70 4.78
CA VAL A 174 -5.04 12.50 5.19
C VAL A 174 -4.52 11.28 4.45
N SER A 175 -4.24 11.39 3.15
CA SER A 175 -3.67 10.29 2.36
C SER A 175 -2.33 9.83 2.93
N ALA A 176 -1.41 10.76 3.22
CA ALA A 176 -0.12 10.44 3.83
C ALA A 176 -0.28 9.82 5.23
N ALA A 177 -1.23 10.32 6.03
CA ALA A 177 -1.53 9.77 7.35
C ALA A 177 -2.08 8.34 7.27
N LEU A 178 -3.00 8.06 6.33
CA LEU A 178 -3.53 6.70 6.10
C LEU A 178 -2.40 5.73 5.71
N LEU A 179 -1.50 6.14 4.83
CA LEU A 179 -0.33 5.33 4.43
C LEU A 179 0.62 5.10 5.61
N ALA A 180 0.88 6.12 6.42
CA ALA A 180 1.73 6.01 7.61
C ALA A 180 1.10 5.08 8.67
N LEU A 181 -0.20 5.20 8.93
CA LEU A 181 -0.92 4.29 9.81
C LEU A 181 -0.91 2.85 9.28
N GLY A 182 -1.03 2.67 7.96
CA GLY A 182 -0.87 1.39 7.30
C GLY A 182 0.53 0.80 7.51
N ALA A 183 1.59 1.63 7.42
CA ALA A 183 2.96 1.20 7.70
C ALA A 183 3.13 0.74 9.15
N VAL A 184 2.59 1.49 10.11
CA VAL A 184 2.60 1.11 11.53
C VAL A 184 1.84 -0.19 11.77
N ALA A 185 0.64 -0.33 11.20
CA ALA A 185 -0.13 -1.56 11.30
C ALA A 185 0.62 -2.77 10.70
N ALA A 186 1.25 -2.59 9.53
CA ALA A 186 2.09 -3.63 8.94
C ALA A 186 3.28 -3.99 9.83
N LEU A 187 3.93 -3.01 10.47
CA LEU A 187 5.04 -3.25 11.39
C LEU A 187 4.62 -4.09 12.61
N CYS A 188 3.38 -3.90 13.09
CA CYS A 188 2.83 -4.67 14.20
C CYS A 188 2.48 -6.12 13.82
N GLN A 189 2.42 -6.45 12.52
CA GLN A 189 2.10 -7.80 12.05
C GLN A 189 3.27 -8.75 12.28
N ARG A 190 3.06 -9.72 13.15
CA ARG A 190 4.02 -10.81 13.40
C ARG A 190 3.94 -11.87 12.30
N LYS A 191 4.97 -12.71 12.23
CA LYS A 191 4.89 -13.93 11.41
C LYS A 191 3.69 -14.77 11.82
N VAL A 192 3.00 -15.30 10.83
CA VAL A 192 2.01 -16.35 11.03
C VAL A 192 2.77 -17.66 10.88
N GLY A 193 3.25 -18.23 11.99
CA GLY A 193 3.93 -19.51 11.97
C GLY A 193 3.02 -20.58 11.36
N PRO A 194 3.56 -21.61 10.68
CA PRO A 194 2.78 -22.78 10.38
C PRO A 194 2.23 -23.30 11.72
N LYS A 195 0.92 -23.40 11.85
CA LYS A 195 0.30 -24.13 12.96
C LYS A 195 0.94 -25.51 12.90
N ALA A 196 1.81 -25.81 13.86
CA ALA A 196 2.29 -27.16 14.02
C ALA A 196 1.05 -28.04 14.02
N ALA A 197 1.02 -29.00 13.10
CA ALA A 197 0.06 -30.08 13.11
C ALA A 197 0.43 -31.00 14.30
N ASN A 198 0.30 -30.48 15.50
CA ASN A 198 0.31 -31.30 16.70
C ASN A 198 -1.12 -31.74 16.88
N GLY A 199 -1.40 -32.90 16.21
CA GLY A 199 -2.46 -33.73 16.65
C GLY A 199 -2.14 -34.25 18.05
N GLU A 200 -3.08 -34.19 18.90
CA GLU A 200 -3.42 -35.23 19.86
C GLU A 200 -4.90 -35.47 19.71
#